data_bb1319f0b680d282a68c5d46cea21f4c
#
_entry.id   bb1319f0b680d282a68c5d46cea21f4c
#
_cell.length_a   1.000
_cell.length_b   1.000
_cell.length_c   1.000
_cell.angle_alpha   90.00
_cell.angle_beta   90.00
_cell.angle_gamma   90.00
#
_symmetry.space_group_name_H-M   'P 1'
#
loop_
_entity.id
_entity.type
_entity.pdbx_description
1 polymer ?
#
loop_
_entity_poly.entity_id
_entity_poly.type
_entity_poly.pdbx_seq_one_letter_code
_entity_poly.pdbx_strand_id
1 'polypeptide(L)'
;KPVEGFILDLKEEEIKVSFKIKNILSVENEEPVITEEDLKLINFLREEYLCKYIDAIRLLIPVGILKGAKSKSRSVIVYIDDNLESIKNSDGYLEVINFIKRNTGKYTKSELTKEHGVSLYKLNKLIEHGLIKSEKEIVFRYNTREYNKDVEKKLTAEQSMAIEAIEDSEENLILLKGVTGSGKTEVYMRLVEKVLTEGKSAIVLVPEIALTPQMIERFKGRFGSNVALFHSKLSDGERFDEWYRVKEGKASLIIGARSAIFLPARKLGLIIIDEEHENTYKSDQNPKYQTKEVAEFISKLKGCKVILGSATPTIESYYRAISGEMKLVELNHRIDNRPMPEMKLVDMREELRSGNKSIFSRRLYASMQQKLEKGEQIILFLNRRGFSTFVSCRSCGYVFDCENCDISMTYHKNGFLVCHYCGKTKKQPNLCPKCGSKYVKFFGAGTERVEEEVRKYLKNAKILRMDVDTTRAKDSHEKIYNAFKAGEADILIGTQMVSKGLDFPNVTLVGILSADMSLNLPDYRAAERSFQIITQVAGRAGRGEKEGEVIVQTYTPEHYSLQYAKKYDYEDFYEKEFTIRAMMGYPPFGRILLINGIGKNEDELKKQMI
;
A
#
# COMPACT_ATOMS: atom_id res chain seq x y z
N LYS A 1 25.11 -31.61 0.49
CA LYS A 1 25.26 -30.22 0.93
C LYS A 1 24.44 -30.03 2.20
N PRO A 2 24.92 -29.29 3.21
CA PRO A 2 24.08 -28.92 4.36
C PRO A 2 22.85 -28.11 3.88
N VAL A 3 21.73 -28.30 4.57
CA VAL A 3 20.47 -27.62 4.28
C VAL A 3 20.08 -26.88 5.56
N GLU A 4 19.76 -25.60 5.43
CA GLU A 4 19.20 -24.80 6.50
C GLU A 4 17.72 -25.14 6.71
N GLY A 5 17.27 -25.13 7.97
CA GLY A 5 15.89 -25.35 8.36
C GLY A 5 15.56 -24.66 9.66
N PHE A 6 14.27 -24.66 10.01
CA PHE A 6 13.76 -24.16 11.27
C PHE A 6 13.33 -25.32 12.15
N ILE A 7 13.74 -25.29 13.43
CA ILE A 7 13.24 -26.20 14.45
C ILE A 7 11.92 -25.62 14.94
N LEU A 8 10.81 -26.33 14.68
CA LEU A 8 9.48 -25.88 15.06
C LEU A 8 8.96 -26.59 16.31
N ASP A 9 9.43 -27.84 16.55
CA ASP A 9 9.03 -28.66 17.66
C ASP A 9 10.12 -29.68 17.98
N LEU A 10 10.20 -30.09 19.24
CA LEU A 10 11.09 -31.15 19.72
C LEU A 10 10.22 -32.23 20.37
N LYS A 11 10.37 -33.48 19.92
CA LYS A 11 9.64 -34.63 20.47
C LYS A 11 10.64 -35.71 20.91
N GLU A 12 10.43 -36.22 22.09
CA GLU A 12 11.18 -37.37 22.65
C GLU A 12 10.43 -38.69 22.37
N GLU A 13 10.11 -38.96 21.09
CA GLU A 13 9.43 -40.19 20.70
C GLU A 13 10.25 -40.98 19.70
N GLU A 14 10.24 -42.30 19.79
CA GLU A 14 10.78 -43.17 18.74
C GLU A 14 9.87 -43.10 17.51
N ILE A 15 10.31 -42.33 16.52
CA ILE A 15 9.60 -42.21 15.25
C ILE A 15 10.04 -43.36 14.31
N LYS A 16 9.16 -44.32 14.05
CA LYS A 16 9.36 -45.31 13.01
C LYS A 16 9.12 -44.67 11.63
N VAL A 17 10.19 -44.30 10.94
CA VAL A 17 10.13 -43.74 9.59
C VAL A 17 10.83 -44.65 8.60
N SER A 18 10.34 -44.67 7.34
CA SER A 18 10.89 -45.47 6.26
C SER A 18 12.15 -44.85 5.61
N PHE A 19 12.60 -43.71 6.07
CA PHE A 19 13.76 -42.97 5.55
C PHE A 19 14.80 -42.69 6.63
N LYS A 20 16.06 -42.47 6.22
CA LYS A 20 17.16 -42.16 7.14
C LYS A 20 17.03 -40.75 7.70
N ILE A 21 16.87 -40.64 9.01
CA ILE A 21 16.91 -39.35 9.72
C ILE A 21 18.36 -38.82 9.70
N LYS A 22 18.51 -37.54 9.39
CA LYS A 22 19.79 -36.84 9.40
C LYS A 22 19.93 -36.03 10.70
N ASN A 23 21.12 -36.05 11.26
CA ASN A 23 21.44 -35.25 12.45
C ASN A 23 21.48 -33.75 12.12
N ILE A 24 21.12 -32.93 13.10
CA ILE A 24 21.35 -31.48 13.07
C ILE A 24 22.89 -31.29 13.22
N LEU A 25 23.50 -30.54 12.32
CA LEU A 25 24.92 -30.27 12.31
C LEU A 25 25.32 -29.17 13.29
N SER A 26 24.55 -28.10 13.34
CA SER A 26 24.73 -26.95 14.23
C SER A 26 23.41 -26.20 14.42
N VAL A 27 23.27 -25.54 15.55
CA VAL A 27 22.20 -24.56 15.82
C VAL A 27 22.86 -23.18 15.77
N GLU A 28 22.38 -22.32 14.88
CA GLU A 28 23.03 -21.01 14.64
C GLU A 28 22.55 -19.92 15.62
N ASN A 29 21.35 -20.04 16.16
CA ASN A 29 20.74 -19.05 17.06
C ASN A 29 20.57 -19.65 18.46
N GLU A 30 21.17 -19.03 19.47
CA GLU A 30 21.00 -19.43 20.89
C GLU A 30 19.59 -19.11 21.40
N GLU A 31 18.99 -18.00 20.91
CA GLU A 31 17.61 -17.63 21.24
C GLU A 31 16.64 -17.96 20.09
N PRO A 32 15.40 -18.37 20.40
CA PRO A 32 14.38 -18.65 19.40
C PRO A 32 14.11 -17.42 18.52
N VAL A 33 14.15 -17.62 17.21
CA VAL A 33 13.81 -16.57 16.22
C VAL A 33 12.30 -16.50 16.04
N ILE A 34 11.59 -17.61 16.23
CA ILE A 34 10.14 -17.77 16.12
C ILE A 34 9.60 -17.99 17.53
N THR A 35 8.63 -17.19 17.94
CA THR A 35 7.93 -17.32 19.24
C THR A 35 6.73 -18.26 19.13
N GLU A 36 6.14 -18.64 20.26
CA GLU A 36 4.89 -19.43 20.27
C GLU A 36 3.72 -18.69 19.60
N GLU A 37 3.66 -17.36 19.73
CA GLU A 37 2.65 -16.55 19.03
C GLU A 37 2.87 -16.58 17.52
N ASP A 38 4.14 -16.53 17.08
CA ASP A 38 4.50 -16.65 15.66
C ASP A 38 4.10 -18.03 15.11
N LEU A 39 4.26 -19.10 15.91
CA LEU A 39 3.82 -20.44 15.50
C LEU A 39 2.31 -20.52 15.31
N LYS A 40 1.52 -19.87 16.18
CA LYS A 40 0.06 -19.78 16.00
C LYS A 40 -0.30 -19.06 14.72
N LEU A 41 0.38 -17.95 14.42
CA LEU A 41 0.18 -17.19 13.17
C LEU A 41 0.61 -18.02 11.93
N ILE A 42 1.73 -18.73 12.01
CA ILE A 42 2.21 -19.63 10.95
C ILE A 42 1.18 -20.73 10.67
N ASN A 43 0.61 -21.35 11.71
CA ASN A 43 -0.39 -22.38 11.55
C ASN A 43 -1.69 -21.82 10.94
N PHE A 44 -2.16 -20.65 11.40
CA PHE A 44 -3.28 -19.95 10.77
C PHE A 44 -3.04 -19.71 9.27
N LEU A 45 -1.87 -19.18 8.90
CA LEU A 45 -1.53 -18.93 7.49
C LEU A 45 -1.52 -20.21 6.65
N ARG A 46 -1.06 -21.33 7.24
CA ARG A 46 -1.05 -22.62 6.54
C ARG A 46 -2.43 -23.16 6.29
N GLU A 47 -3.28 -23.12 7.30
CA GLU A 47 -4.64 -23.66 7.24
C GLU A 47 -5.53 -22.84 6.34
N GLU A 48 -5.52 -21.51 6.51
CA GLU A 48 -6.40 -20.60 5.77
C GLU A 48 -5.95 -20.45 4.30
N TYR A 49 -4.64 -20.39 4.04
CA TYR A 49 -4.12 -20.14 2.67
C TYR A 49 -3.42 -21.32 2.03
N LEU A 50 -3.55 -22.53 2.59
CA LEU A 50 -3.06 -23.79 2.05
C LEU A 50 -1.58 -23.72 1.61
N CYS A 51 -0.71 -23.15 2.42
CA CYS A 51 0.70 -22.97 2.11
C CYS A 51 1.62 -23.88 2.94
N LYS A 52 2.89 -23.97 2.56
CA LYS A 52 3.90 -24.72 3.30
C LYS A 52 4.38 -23.90 4.51
N TYR A 53 4.89 -24.57 5.56
CA TYR A 53 5.52 -23.92 6.72
C TYR A 53 6.56 -22.88 6.30
N ILE A 54 7.45 -23.26 5.39
CA ILE A 54 8.53 -22.36 4.94
C ILE A 54 8.00 -21.08 4.25
N ASP A 55 6.86 -21.17 3.54
CA ASP A 55 6.26 -20.02 2.89
C ASP A 55 5.69 -19.04 3.92
N ALA A 56 5.04 -19.56 4.98
CA ALA A 56 4.55 -18.76 6.09
C ALA A 56 5.70 -18.15 6.91
N ILE A 57 6.73 -18.93 7.24
CA ILE A 57 7.90 -18.46 8.00
C ILE A 57 8.62 -17.31 7.28
N ARG A 58 8.75 -17.38 5.96
CA ARG A 58 9.38 -16.33 5.14
C ARG A 58 8.64 -14.99 5.16
N LEU A 59 7.38 -14.95 5.60
CA LEU A 59 6.67 -13.70 5.80
C LEU A 59 7.11 -12.99 7.08
N LEU A 60 7.41 -13.75 8.13
CA LEU A 60 7.77 -13.23 9.45
C LEU A 60 9.27 -12.91 9.55
N ILE A 61 10.10 -13.68 8.83
CA ILE A 61 11.55 -13.56 8.90
C ILE A 61 12.10 -13.00 7.59
N PRO A 62 12.79 -11.84 7.60
CA PRO A 62 13.39 -11.27 6.40
C PRO A 62 14.39 -12.23 5.75
N VAL A 63 14.41 -12.25 4.42
CA VAL A 63 15.35 -13.08 3.61
C VAL A 63 16.81 -12.84 4.00
N GLY A 64 17.14 -11.66 4.51
CA GLY A 64 18.48 -11.34 5.00
C GLY A 64 18.93 -12.27 6.13
N ILE A 65 18.06 -12.61 7.09
CA ILE A 65 18.37 -13.57 8.18
C ILE A 65 18.63 -14.94 7.60
N LEU A 66 17.80 -15.38 6.65
CA LEU A 66 17.89 -16.68 6.00
C LEU A 66 19.16 -16.84 5.15
N LYS A 67 19.79 -15.75 4.73
CA LYS A 67 21.04 -15.72 3.98
C LYS A 67 22.26 -15.39 4.85
N GLY A 68 22.13 -15.41 6.17
CA GLY A 68 23.21 -15.07 7.09
C GLY A 68 23.63 -13.60 7.03
N ALA A 69 22.74 -12.70 6.60
CA ALA A 69 23.02 -11.28 6.63
C ALA A 69 23.20 -10.84 8.09
N LYS A 70 24.40 -10.37 8.40
CA LYS A 70 24.70 -9.76 9.70
C LYS A 70 24.38 -8.28 9.64
N SER A 71 23.89 -7.73 10.74
CA SER A 71 23.81 -6.28 10.91
C SER A 71 25.18 -5.67 10.57
N LYS A 72 25.15 -4.54 9.86
CA LYS A 72 26.40 -3.78 9.67
C LYS A 72 26.85 -3.33 11.05
N SER A 73 28.00 -3.80 11.50
CA SER A 73 28.55 -3.38 12.80
C SER A 73 29.81 -2.56 12.57
N ARG A 74 29.99 -1.55 13.40
CA ARG A 74 31.24 -0.84 13.55
C ARG A 74 31.81 -1.13 14.94
N SER A 75 33.12 -1.22 15.03
CA SER A 75 33.81 -1.43 16.31
C SER A 75 34.06 -0.06 16.94
N VAL A 76 33.28 0.29 17.94
CA VAL A 76 33.44 1.57 18.69
C VAL A 76 34.29 1.35 19.92
N ILE A 77 34.98 2.41 20.35
CA ILE A 77 35.83 2.37 21.56
C ILE A 77 34.99 2.82 22.75
N VAL A 78 34.93 1.95 23.75
CA VAL A 78 34.20 2.16 25.01
C VAL A 78 35.18 2.28 26.16
N TYR A 79 34.99 3.26 27.01
CA TYR A 79 35.72 3.47 28.23
C TYR A 79 35.34 2.41 29.28
N ILE A 80 36.34 1.91 30.05
CA ILE A 80 36.14 0.97 31.15
C ILE A 80 36.61 1.58 32.46
N ASP A 81 37.90 1.99 32.53
CA ASP A 81 38.56 2.45 33.74
C ASP A 81 39.64 3.50 33.44
N ASP A 82 39.99 4.35 34.43
CA ASP A 82 41.03 5.36 34.31
C ASP A 82 42.29 5.10 35.20
N ASN A 83 42.42 3.88 35.76
CA ASN A 83 43.56 3.49 36.55
C ASN A 83 44.82 3.25 35.66
N LEU A 84 45.66 4.28 35.58
CA LEU A 84 46.90 4.30 34.78
C LEU A 84 48.13 3.78 35.51
N GLU A 85 48.03 3.22 36.73
CA GLU A 85 49.17 2.77 37.52
C GLU A 85 50.03 1.72 36.79
N SER A 86 49.44 0.96 35.89
CA SER A 86 50.11 -0.06 35.09
C SER A 86 50.86 0.47 33.86
N ILE A 87 50.72 1.80 33.54
CA ILE A 87 51.33 2.40 32.34
C ILE A 87 52.40 3.42 32.73
N LYS A 88 53.64 3.15 32.31
CA LYS A 88 54.78 4.10 32.48
C LYS A 88 54.54 5.33 31.58
N ASN A 89 54.84 6.54 32.08
CA ASN A 89 54.62 7.83 31.42
C ASN A 89 53.14 8.13 31.16
N SER A 90 52.32 8.15 32.20
CA SER A 90 50.86 8.24 32.18
C SER A 90 50.27 9.56 31.64
N ASP A 91 50.98 10.70 31.71
CA ASP A 91 50.43 12.00 31.34
C ASP A 91 49.85 12.09 29.94
N GLY A 92 50.54 11.50 28.95
CA GLY A 92 50.05 11.49 27.56
C GLY A 92 48.89 10.54 27.28
N TYR A 93 48.54 9.67 28.23
CA TYR A 93 47.35 8.78 28.13
C TYR A 93 46.12 9.35 28.84
N LEU A 94 46.35 10.22 29.84
CA LEU A 94 45.26 10.83 30.61
C LEU A 94 44.35 11.67 29.74
N GLU A 95 44.91 12.45 28.82
CA GLU A 95 44.11 13.20 27.83
C GLU A 95 43.28 12.31 26.92
N VAL A 96 43.86 11.19 26.44
CA VAL A 96 43.18 10.26 25.57
C VAL A 96 42.02 9.55 26.30
N ILE A 97 42.27 9.10 27.54
CA ILE A 97 41.22 8.46 28.36
C ILE A 97 40.09 9.43 28.65
N ASN A 98 40.41 10.66 29.04
CA ASN A 98 39.39 11.68 29.33
C ASN A 98 38.57 12.02 28.08
N PHE A 99 39.20 12.05 26.91
CA PHE A 99 38.48 12.25 25.65
C PHE A 99 37.56 11.05 25.36
N ILE A 100 38.05 9.82 25.51
CA ILE A 100 37.25 8.61 25.30
C ILE A 100 36.13 8.48 26.33
N LYS A 101 36.37 8.81 27.60
CA LYS A 101 35.38 8.83 28.69
C LYS A 101 34.20 9.74 28.38
N ARG A 102 34.48 10.96 27.87
CA ARG A 102 33.46 11.93 27.46
C ARG A 102 32.71 11.52 26.18
N ASN A 103 33.32 10.67 25.36
CA ASN A 103 32.82 10.24 24.06
C ASN A 103 32.73 8.70 23.95
N THR A 104 32.49 8.01 25.05
CA THR A 104 32.42 6.56 25.10
C THR A 104 31.37 6.03 24.11
N GLY A 105 31.76 5.04 23.30
CA GLY A 105 30.89 4.42 22.30
C GLY A 105 30.60 5.28 21.05
N LYS A 106 31.17 6.49 20.91
CA LYS A 106 30.88 7.35 19.74
C LYS A 106 31.74 7.05 18.53
N TYR A 107 33.01 6.79 18.74
CA TYR A 107 34.03 6.72 17.68
C TYR A 107 34.63 5.35 17.53
N THR A 108 34.93 4.97 16.28
CA THR A 108 35.75 3.82 15.96
C THR A 108 37.24 4.13 16.19
N LYS A 109 38.05 3.12 16.25
CA LYS A 109 39.50 3.25 16.35
C LYS A 109 40.11 4.05 15.18
N SER A 110 39.55 3.89 13.99
CA SER A 110 39.96 4.61 12.78
C SER A 110 39.60 6.10 12.84
N GLU A 111 38.39 6.44 13.29
CA GLU A 111 37.91 7.83 13.45
C GLU A 111 38.72 8.56 14.53
N LEU A 112 38.98 7.90 15.69
CA LEU A 112 39.86 8.45 16.74
C LEU A 112 41.25 8.78 16.21
N THR A 113 41.77 7.93 15.33
CA THR A 113 43.12 8.15 14.79
C THR A 113 43.16 9.21 13.69
N LYS A 114 42.19 9.19 12.74
CA LYS A 114 42.22 10.04 11.55
C LYS A 114 41.63 11.44 11.80
N GLU A 115 40.57 11.51 12.59
CA GLU A 115 39.79 12.76 12.77
C GLU A 115 40.17 13.50 14.07
N HIS A 116 40.56 12.71 15.12
CA HIS A 116 40.87 13.26 16.43
C HIS A 116 42.37 13.16 16.80
N GLY A 117 43.24 12.68 15.86
CA GLY A 117 44.69 12.66 16.03
C GLY A 117 45.21 11.75 17.15
N VAL A 118 44.39 10.82 17.65
CA VAL A 118 44.78 9.90 18.72
C VAL A 118 45.72 8.82 18.15
N SER A 119 46.91 8.67 18.74
CA SER A 119 47.88 7.67 18.29
C SER A 119 47.34 6.25 18.40
N LEU A 120 47.46 5.47 17.31
CA LEU A 120 47.07 4.05 17.27
C LEU A 120 47.80 3.22 18.32
N TYR A 121 49.05 3.57 18.59
CA TYR A 121 49.87 2.92 19.63
C TYR A 121 49.25 3.13 21.02
N LYS A 122 48.84 4.36 21.34
CA LYS A 122 48.17 4.68 22.62
C LYS A 122 46.86 3.92 22.77
N LEU A 123 46.02 3.85 21.72
CA LEU A 123 44.76 3.12 21.75
C LEU A 123 44.99 1.62 21.96
N ASN A 124 45.98 1.01 21.28
CA ASN A 124 46.29 -0.40 21.45
C ASN A 124 46.72 -0.70 22.89
N LYS A 125 47.61 0.13 23.44
CA LYS A 125 48.09 -0.02 24.79
C LYS A 125 47.03 0.12 25.87
N LEU A 126 46.10 1.04 25.68
CA LEU A 126 44.93 1.21 26.57
C LEU A 126 43.98 0.00 26.50
N ILE A 127 43.87 -0.64 25.33
CA ILE A 127 43.11 -1.89 25.16
C ILE A 127 43.80 -3.05 25.86
N GLU A 128 45.14 -3.20 25.69
CA GLU A 128 45.95 -4.25 26.33
C GLU A 128 45.87 -4.18 27.87
N HIS A 129 45.83 -2.99 28.43
CA HIS A 129 45.69 -2.78 29.87
C HIS A 129 44.23 -2.77 30.37
N GLY A 130 43.23 -3.03 29.48
CA GLY A 130 41.82 -3.17 29.87
C GLY A 130 41.12 -1.86 30.24
N LEU A 131 41.74 -0.69 29.96
CA LEU A 131 41.18 0.63 30.30
C LEU A 131 40.11 1.09 29.31
N ILE A 132 40.20 0.61 28.07
CA ILE A 132 39.18 0.79 27.03
C ILE A 132 38.98 -0.56 26.33
N LYS A 133 37.81 -0.77 25.76
CA LYS A 133 37.53 -1.95 24.92
C LYS A 133 36.93 -1.57 23.59
N SER A 134 37.10 -2.45 22.62
CA SER A 134 36.41 -2.35 21.34
C SER A 134 35.10 -3.13 21.41
N GLU A 135 33.98 -2.48 21.33
CA GLU A 135 32.66 -3.12 21.29
C GLU A 135 32.06 -2.99 19.89
N LYS A 136 31.34 -4.04 19.48
CA LYS A 136 30.59 -4.01 18.21
C LYS A 136 29.29 -3.28 18.42
N GLU A 137 29.14 -2.13 17.77
CA GLU A 137 27.88 -1.41 17.68
C GLU A 137 27.20 -1.71 16.36
N ILE A 138 25.91 -2.02 16.40
CA ILE A 138 25.11 -2.22 15.19
C ILE A 138 24.82 -0.87 14.55
N VAL A 139 25.24 -0.71 13.29
CA VAL A 139 24.98 0.48 12.49
C VAL A 139 23.80 0.19 11.56
N PHE A 140 22.70 0.85 11.82
CA PHE A 140 21.52 0.73 10.98
C PHE A 140 21.65 1.53 9.68
N ARG A 141 21.23 0.95 8.56
CA ARG A 141 21.25 1.58 7.22
C ARG A 141 20.02 2.46 6.97
N TYR A 142 19.30 2.88 8.03
CA TYR A 142 18.12 3.69 7.83
C TYR A 142 18.47 5.10 7.39
N ASN A 143 17.54 5.71 6.67
CA ASN A 143 17.70 7.07 6.17
C ASN A 143 17.75 8.07 7.35
N THR A 144 18.89 8.71 7.51
CA THR A 144 19.14 9.75 8.54
C THR A 144 18.64 11.14 8.13
N ARG A 145 17.85 11.23 7.04
CA ARG A 145 17.27 12.50 6.61
C ARG A 145 16.49 13.14 7.78
N GLU A 146 16.83 14.37 8.09
CA GLU A 146 16.04 15.16 9.02
C GLU A 146 14.70 15.52 8.38
N TYR A 147 13.63 15.36 9.15
CA TYR A 147 12.27 15.69 8.74
C TYR A 147 11.79 16.92 9.49
N ASN A 148 11.07 17.80 8.80
CA ASN A 148 10.45 18.93 9.46
C ASN A 148 9.49 18.44 10.55
N LYS A 149 9.51 19.13 11.70
CA LYS A 149 8.60 18.79 12.80
C LYS A 149 7.15 18.98 12.34
N ASP A 150 6.35 17.94 12.40
CA ASP A 150 4.92 18.02 12.10
C ASP A 150 4.23 18.76 13.27
N VAL A 151 3.43 19.75 12.92
CA VAL A 151 2.67 20.52 13.92
C VAL A 151 1.33 19.84 14.14
N GLU A 152 1.04 19.58 15.39
CA GLU A 152 -0.23 19.00 15.83
C GLU A 152 -1.40 19.91 15.42
N LYS A 153 -2.35 19.34 14.68
CA LYS A 153 -3.52 20.07 14.20
C LYS A 153 -4.64 20.02 15.23
N LYS A 154 -5.39 21.12 15.35
CA LYS A 154 -6.62 21.13 16.15
C LYS A 154 -7.64 20.18 15.52
N LEU A 155 -8.17 19.27 16.33
CA LEU A 155 -9.21 18.33 15.90
C LEU A 155 -10.53 19.08 15.68
N THR A 156 -11.31 18.60 14.71
CA THR A 156 -12.73 18.97 14.60
C THR A 156 -13.53 18.23 15.66
N ALA A 157 -14.74 18.71 15.95
CA ALA A 157 -15.64 18.02 16.90
C ALA A 157 -15.91 16.57 16.46
N GLU A 158 -16.13 16.35 15.17
CA GLU A 158 -16.38 15.02 14.60
C GLU A 158 -15.16 14.09 14.75
N GLN A 159 -13.96 14.59 14.56
CA GLN A 159 -12.73 13.82 14.77
C GLN A 159 -12.53 13.45 16.26
N SER A 160 -12.82 14.38 17.18
CA SER A 160 -12.74 14.10 18.62
C SER A 160 -13.74 13.02 19.03
N MET A 161 -14.98 13.14 18.60
CA MET A 161 -16.02 12.12 18.85
C MET A 161 -15.65 10.76 18.25
N ALA A 162 -15.03 10.74 17.07
CA ALA A 162 -14.59 9.50 16.44
C ALA A 162 -13.47 8.83 17.24
N ILE A 163 -12.51 9.60 17.78
CA ILE A 163 -11.44 9.08 18.63
C ILE A 163 -12.04 8.48 19.91
N GLU A 164 -12.91 9.21 20.59
CA GLU A 164 -13.59 8.73 21.82
C GLU A 164 -14.38 7.45 21.54
N ALA A 165 -15.18 7.41 20.46
CA ALA A 165 -15.96 6.23 20.08
C ALA A 165 -15.09 5.00 19.76
N ILE A 166 -13.88 5.21 19.19
CA ILE A 166 -12.92 4.14 18.95
C ILE A 166 -12.28 3.65 20.25
N GLU A 167 -11.93 4.57 21.13
CA GLU A 167 -11.28 4.25 22.41
C GLU A 167 -12.21 3.49 23.35
N ASP A 168 -13.45 3.94 23.49
CA ASP A 168 -14.47 3.38 24.36
C ASP A 168 -15.13 2.11 23.81
N SER A 169 -14.89 1.77 22.55
CA SER A 169 -15.46 0.57 21.94
C SER A 169 -14.94 -0.71 22.61
N GLU A 170 -15.84 -1.61 22.95
CA GLU A 170 -15.53 -2.97 23.40
C GLU A 170 -15.08 -3.85 22.22
N GLU A 171 -15.52 -3.55 21.01
CA GLU A 171 -15.12 -4.26 19.80
C GLU A 171 -13.69 -3.91 19.43
N ASN A 172 -12.92 -4.93 19.13
CA ASN A 172 -11.56 -4.75 18.63
C ASN A 172 -11.50 -4.43 17.14
N LEU A 173 -12.57 -4.70 16.38
CA LEU A 173 -12.64 -4.43 14.94
C LEU A 173 -13.49 -3.19 14.71
N ILE A 174 -12.92 -2.19 14.04
CA ILE A 174 -13.53 -0.89 13.81
C ILE A 174 -13.44 -0.53 12.33
N LEU A 175 -14.55 -0.14 11.74
CA LEU A 175 -14.58 0.49 10.42
C LEU A 175 -14.68 2.00 10.58
N LEU A 176 -13.63 2.73 10.22
CA LEU A 176 -13.63 4.19 10.17
C LEU A 176 -13.95 4.63 8.73
N LYS A 177 -15.23 4.89 8.46
CA LYS A 177 -15.71 5.45 7.19
C LYS A 177 -15.59 6.97 7.26
N GLY A 178 -14.80 7.57 6.37
CA GLY A 178 -14.66 9.03 6.38
C GLY A 178 -14.45 9.55 4.97
N VAL A 179 -15.21 10.58 4.60
CA VAL A 179 -15.12 11.20 3.27
C VAL A 179 -13.69 11.63 2.94
N THR A 180 -13.38 11.73 1.65
CA THR A 180 -12.06 12.20 1.21
C THR A 180 -11.80 13.62 1.73
N GLY A 181 -10.73 13.80 2.51
CA GLY A 181 -10.43 15.09 3.13
C GLY A 181 -11.07 15.31 4.51
N SER A 182 -11.68 14.31 5.13
CA SER A 182 -12.19 14.37 6.51
C SER A 182 -11.09 14.37 7.59
N GLY A 183 -9.84 14.11 7.18
CA GLY A 183 -8.70 14.09 8.11
C GLY A 183 -8.50 12.79 8.85
N LYS A 184 -8.92 11.64 8.32
CA LYS A 184 -8.66 10.30 8.89
C LYS A 184 -7.22 10.12 9.39
N THR A 185 -6.24 10.63 8.63
CA THR A 185 -4.82 10.53 9.02
C THR A 185 -4.54 11.19 10.36
N GLU A 186 -5.20 12.31 10.70
CA GLU A 186 -5.02 12.97 12.00
C GLU A 186 -5.61 12.12 13.12
N VAL A 187 -6.77 11.51 12.90
CA VAL A 187 -7.36 10.54 13.84
C VAL A 187 -6.40 9.37 14.08
N TYR A 188 -5.79 8.82 13.02
CA TYR A 188 -4.79 7.76 13.16
C TYR A 188 -3.60 8.20 14.00
N MET A 189 -3.06 9.39 13.75
CA MET A 189 -1.90 9.91 14.48
C MET A 189 -2.19 10.08 15.97
N ARG A 190 -3.40 10.52 16.35
CA ARG A 190 -3.81 10.66 17.76
C ARG A 190 -3.94 9.30 18.45
N LEU A 191 -4.58 8.34 17.79
CA LEU A 191 -4.71 6.98 18.32
C LEU A 191 -3.35 6.30 18.47
N VAL A 192 -2.45 6.49 17.50
CA VAL A 192 -1.06 6.00 17.58
C VAL A 192 -0.33 6.66 18.76
N GLU A 193 -0.42 7.97 18.93
CA GLU A 193 0.22 8.70 20.01
C GLU A 193 -0.20 8.17 21.38
N LYS A 194 -1.49 7.93 21.59
CA LYS A 194 -2.02 7.35 22.81
C LYS A 194 -1.44 5.97 23.10
N VAL A 195 -1.47 5.09 22.09
CA VAL A 195 -0.95 3.72 22.22
C VAL A 195 0.55 3.70 22.53
N LEU A 196 1.32 4.62 21.92
CA LEU A 196 2.75 4.75 22.21
C LEU A 196 3.01 5.29 23.63
N THR A 197 2.19 6.21 24.13
CA THR A 197 2.32 6.73 25.52
C THR A 197 1.98 5.66 26.56
N GLU A 198 1.15 4.67 26.21
CA GLU A 198 0.89 3.48 27.01
C GLU A 198 2.03 2.44 26.98
N GLY A 199 3.12 2.73 26.28
CA GLY A 199 4.25 1.80 26.11
C GLY A 199 3.94 0.60 25.22
N LYS A 200 2.92 0.71 24.37
CA LYS A 200 2.55 -0.28 23.36
C LYS A 200 3.07 0.11 21.99
N SER A 201 2.97 -0.81 21.03
CA SER A 201 3.34 -0.58 19.63
C SER A 201 2.12 -0.43 18.73
N ALA A 202 2.30 0.26 17.59
CA ALA A 202 1.28 0.41 16.57
C ALA A 202 1.82 0.05 15.18
N ILE A 203 0.95 -0.52 14.34
CA ILE A 203 1.21 -0.80 12.93
C ILE A 203 0.22 0.02 12.09
N VAL A 204 0.74 0.82 11.17
CA VAL A 204 -0.05 1.58 10.19
C VAL A 204 0.27 1.05 8.81
N LEU A 205 -0.68 0.35 8.23
CA LEU A 205 -0.58 -0.17 6.88
C LEU A 205 -1.20 0.80 5.90
N VAL A 206 -0.45 1.07 4.84
CA VAL A 206 -0.90 1.93 3.75
C VAL A 206 -0.67 1.21 2.42
N PRO A 207 -1.49 1.45 1.38
CA PRO A 207 -1.19 0.94 0.07
C PRO A 207 0.20 1.37 -0.38
N GLU A 208 0.98 0.49 -1.00
CA GLU A 208 2.38 0.76 -1.35
C GLU A 208 2.55 2.05 -2.18
N ILE A 209 1.57 2.33 -3.05
CA ILE A 209 1.52 3.56 -3.87
C ILE A 209 1.18 4.80 -3.02
N ALA A 210 0.48 4.62 -1.90
CA ALA A 210 0.10 5.71 -0.98
C ALA A 210 1.19 6.00 0.07
N LEU A 211 2.24 5.17 0.17
CA LEU A 211 3.40 5.46 1.00
C LEU A 211 4.24 6.58 0.34
N THR A 212 3.65 7.76 0.30
CA THR A 212 4.25 8.94 -0.32
C THR A 212 5.28 9.59 0.61
N PRO A 213 6.25 10.33 0.07
CA PRO A 213 7.19 11.11 0.88
C PRO A 213 6.48 12.01 1.89
N GLN A 214 5.36 12.60 1.52
CA GLN A 214 4.55 13.47 2.38
C GLN A 214 3.98 12.73 3.59
N MET A 215 3.50 11.50 3.40
CA MET A 215 3.00 10.70 4.52
C MET A 215 4.14 10.30 5.47
N ILE A 216 5.26 9.86 4.91
CA ILE A 216 6.47 9.54 5.67
C ILE A 216 6.95 10.77 6.44
N GLU A 217 6.99 11.95 5.81
CA GLU A 217 7.40 13.20 6.41
C GLU A 217 6.52 13.57 7.61
N ARG A 218 5.20 13.46 7.49
CA ARG A 218 4.26 13.72 8.58
C ARG A 218 4.49 12.81 9.79
N PHE A 219 4.56 11.49 9.56
CA PHE A 219 4.76 10.55 10.65
C PHE A 219 6.15 10.66 11.27
N LYS A 220 7.20 10.78 10.47
CA LYS A 220 8.55 10.98 10.99
C LYS A 220 8.74 12.35 11.64
N GLY A 221 8.08 13.38 11.14
CA GLY A 221 8.05 14.70 11.74
C GLY A 221 7.40 14.71 13.13
N ARG A 222 6.39 13.85 13.38
CA ARG A 222 5.70 13.75 14.67
C ARG A 222 6.36 12.75 15.63
N PHE A 223 6.78 11.59 15.15
CA PHE A 223 7.24 10.48 15.99
C PHE A 223 8.76 10.22 15.90
N GLY A 224 9.46 10.93 15.04
CA GLY A 224 10.94 10.91 14.96
C GLY A 224 11.52 9.54 14.65
N SER A 225 12.55 9.18 15.42
CA SER A 225 13.26 7.91 15.28
C SER A 225 12.47 6.67 15.72
N ASN A 226 11.34 6.86 16.41
CA ASN A 226 10.47 5.76 16.83
C ASN A 226 9.71 5.11 15.66
N VAL A 227 9.81 5.66 14.44
CA VAL A 227 9.16 5.14 13.24
C VAL A 227 10.07 4.16 12.49
N ALA A 228 9.62 2.93 12.30
CA ALA A 228 10.17 1.96 11.37
C ALA A 228 9.38 2.00 10.05
N LEU A 229 10.08 2.09 8.91
CA LEU A 229 9.47 2.06 7.58
C LEU A 229 9.71 0.70 6.92
N PHE A 230 8.64 0.07 6.39
CA PHE A 230 8.77 -1.25 5.77
C PHE A 230 7.99 -1.36 4.45
N HIS A 231 8.71 -1.41 3.33
CA HIS A 231 8.12 -1.47 1.98
C HIS A 231 9.03 -2.21 0.99
N SER A 232 8.53 -2.50 -0.21
CA SER A 232 9.22 -3.30 -1.24
C SER A 232 10.49 -2.66 -1.79
N LYS A 233 10.60 -1.33 -1.77
CA LYS A 233 11.77 -0.59 -2.28
C LYS A 233 12.99 -0.64 -1.36
N LEU A 234 12.85 -1.15 -0.13
CA LEU A 234 13.98 -1.38 0.77
C LEU A 234 14.83 -2.54 0.28
N SER A 235 16.16 -2.38 0.34
CA SER A 235 17.10 -3.47 0.16
C SER A 235 16.97 -4.53 1.26
N ASP A 236 17.48 -5.74 1.03
CA ASP A 236 17.44 -6.82 2.05
C ASP A 236 18.11 -6.40 3.36
N GLY A 237 19.20 -5.61 3.28
CA GLY A 237 19.88 -5.08 4.47
C GLY A 237 19.06 -4.04 5.23
N GLU A 238 18.39 -3.11 4.54
CA GLU A 238 17.52 -2.12 5.16
C GLU A 238 16.29 -2.79 5.80
N ARG A 239 15.70 -3.80 5.15
CA ARG A 239 14.60 -4.60 5.71
C ARG A 239 15.03 -5.33 6.98
N PHE A 240 16.24 -5.88 6.98
CA PHE A 240 16.81 -6.52 8.15
C PHE A 240 16.99 -5.53 9.30
N ASP A 241 17.54 -4.35 9.02
CA ASP A 241 17.80 -3.34 10.03
C ASP A 241 16.48 -2.82 10.65
N GLU A 242 15.44 -2.57 9.85
CA GLU A 242 14.12 -2.14 10.35
C GLU A 242 13.43 -3.26 11.15
N TRP A 243 13.48 -4.52 10.69
CA TRP A 243 12.98 -5.68 11.42
C TRP A 243 13.65 -5.81 12.79
N TYR A 244 14.98 -5.67 12.83
CA TYR A 244 15.76 -5.75 14.06
C TYR A 244 15.44 -4.60 15.02
N ARG A 245 15.27 -3.37 14.51
CA ARG A 245 14.86 -2.22 15.33
C ARG A 245 13.51 -2.45 16.02
N VAL A 246 12.56 -3.02 15.29
CA VAL A 246 11.23 -3.36 15.84
C VAL A 246 11.36 -4.48 16.88
N LYS A 247 12.10 -5.55 16.56
CA LYS A 247 12.34 -6.67 17.48
C LYS A 247 12.97 -6.22 18.80
N GLU A 248 13.94 -5.30 18.74
CA GLU A 248 14.61 -4.74 19.91
C GLU A 248 13.78 -3.67 20.66
N GLY A 249 12.63 -3.28 20.13
CA GLY A 249 11.80 -2.21 20.71
C GLY A 249 12.39 -0.81 20.52
N LYS A 250 13.35 -0.63 19.60
CA LYS A 250 13.93 0.67 19.23
C LYS A 250 13.01 1.48 18.31
N ALA A 251 12.00 0.84 17.77
CA ALA A 251 10.91 1.46 17.02
C ALA A 251 9.59 0.78 17.40
N SER A 252 8.65 1.56 17.91
CA SER A 252 7.34 1.07 18.34
C SER A 252 6.22 1.43 17.37
N LEU A 253 6.46 2.35 16.43
CA LEU A 253 5.54 2.68 15.33
C LEU A 253 6.07 2.11 14.02
N ILE A 254 5.31 1.21 13.44
CA ILE A 254 5.62 0.57 12.16
C ILE A 254 4.71 1.16 11.09
N ILE A 255 5.29 1.67 10.00
CA ILE A 255 4.54 2.16 8.85
C ILE A 255 5.01 1.41 7.61
N GLY A 256 4.09 0.86 6.86
CA GLY A 256 4.49 0.14 5.67
C GLY A 256 3.36 -0.38 4.80
N ALA A 257 3.76 -1.12 3.76
CA ALA A 257 2.84 -1.87 2.93
C ALA A 257 2.34 -3.13 3.65
N ARG A 258 1.49 -3.90 2.99
CA ARG A 258 0.85 -5.12 3.55
C ARG A 258 1.80 -6.05 4.32
N SER A 259 3.05 -6.20 3.88
CA SER A 259 4.03 -7.08 4.54
C SER A 259 4.52 -6.59 5.89
N ALA A 260 4.31 -5.32 6.23
CA ALA A 260 4.70 -4.75 7.51
C ALA A 260 3.89 -5.34 8.70
N ILE A 261 2.75 -5.99 8.43
CA ILE A 261 1.94 -6.66 9.44
C ILE A 261 2.65 -7.83 10.12
N PHE A 262 3.67 -8.40 9.49
CA PHE A 262 4.44 -9.54 10.01
C PHE A 262 5.67 -9.12 10.83
N LEU A 263 5.90 -7.82 11.02
CA LEU A 263 7.01 -7.36 11.83
C LEU A 263 6.79 -7.68 13.32
N PRO A 264 7.86 -8.05 14.07
CA PRO A 264 7.78 -8.54 15.44
C PRO A 264 7.55 -7.40 16.44
N ALA A 265 6.41 -6.72 16.33
CA ALA A 265 6.01 -5.63 17.22
C ALA A 265 5.81 -6.12 18.65
N ARG A 266 6.52 -5.51 19.59
CA ARG A 266 6.37 -5.79 21.03
C ARG A 266 5.10 -5.13 21.56
N LYS A 267 4.31 -5.83 22.39
CA LYS A 267 3.09 -5.28 23.05
C LYS A 267 2.21 -4.52 22.05
N LEU A 268 1.85 -5.16 20.94
CA LEU A 268 1.03 -4.54 19.90
C LEU A 268 -0.34 -4.13 20.47
N GLY A 269 -0.69 -2.84 20.36
CA GLY A 269 -1.95 -2.27 20.84
C GLY A 269 -2.88 -1.82 19.72
N LEU A 270 -2.35 -1.55 18.51
CA LEU A 270 -3.15 -0.97 17.44
C LEU A 270 -2.63 -1.40 16.06
N ILE A 271 -3.55 -1.79 15.19
CA ILE A 271 -3.32 -1.98 13.76
C ILE A 271 -4.27 -1.04 13.01
N ILE A 272 -3.74 -0.24 12.09
CA ILE A 272 -4.52 0.61 11.19
C ILE A 272 -4.27 0.14 9.76
N ILE A 273 -5.33 -0.07 9.01
CA ILE A 273 -5.29 -0.37 7.57
C ILE A 273 -5.98 0.78 6.84
N ASP A 274 -5.19 1.72 6.32
CA ASP A 274 -5.72 2.85 5.55
C ASP A 274 -6.08 2.42 4.13
N GLU A 275 -7.12 3.03 3.56
CA GLU A 275 -7.69 2.66 2.26
C GLU A 275 -7.94 1.15 2.16
N GLU A 276 -8.68 0.57 3.13
CA GLU A 276 -8.88 -0.86 3.31
C GLU A 276 -9.45 -1.58 2.08
N HIS A 277 -10.14 -0.82 1.21
CA HIS A 277 -10.73 -1.30 -0.03
C HIS A 277 -9.69 -1.65 -1.11
N GLU A 278 -8.42 -1.33 -0.88
CA GLU A 278 -7.38 -1.53 -1.87
C GLU A 278 -7.02 -3.00 -2.08
N ASN A 279 -7.03 -3.42 -3.35
CA ASN A 279 -6.69 -4.79 -3.73
C ASN A 279 -5.25 -5.18 -3.37
N THR A 280 -4.36 -4.20 -3.17
CA THR A 280 -2.96 -4.45 -2.82
C THR A 280 -2.78 -5.11 -1.45
N TYR A 281 -3.82 -5.13 -0.62
CA TYR A 281 -3.83 -5.86 0.65
C TYR A 281 -4.02 -7.37 0.50
N LYS A 282 -4.41 -7.85 -0.68
CA LYS A 282 -4.33 -9.27 -1.02
C LYS A 282 -2.97 -9.58 -1.65
N SER A 283 -2.32 -10.65 -1.18
CA SER A 283 -1.05 -11.11 -1.76
C SER A 283 -1.28 -11.86 -3.07
N ASP A 284 -0.53 -11.48 -4.11
CA ASP A 284 -0.51 -12.22 -5.38
C ASP A 284 0.49 -13.40 -5.34
N GLN A 285 1.43 -13.36 -4.40
CA GLN A 285 2.43 -14.41 -4.19
C GLN A 285 1.97 -15.37 -3.10
N ASN A 286 2.49 -16.58 -3.13
CA ASN A 286 2.22 -17.57 -2.09
C ASN A 286 2.97 -17.23 -0.78
N PRO A 287 2.28 -17.23 0.39
CA PRO A 287 0.84 -17.40 0.61
C PRO A 287 0.02 -16.23 0.06
N LYS A 288 -1.13 -16.52 -0.54
CA LYS A 288 -2.05 -15.52 -1.08
C LYS A 288 -2.95 -14.92 0.00
N TYR A 289 -2.33 -14.46 1.10
CA TYR A 289 -3.03 -13.97 2.27
C TYR A 289 -3.78 -12.67 2.02
N GLN A 290 -4.83 -12.46 2.80
CA GLN A 290 -5.58 -11.23 2.89
C GLN A 290 -5.18 -10.49 4.17
N THR A 291 -4.65 -9.28 4.05
CA THR A 291 -4.09 -8.53 5.19
C THR A 291 -5.12 -8.25 6.28
N LYS A 292 -6.39 -8.02 5.92
CA LYS A 292 -7.48 -7.81 6.87
C LYS A 292 -7.71 -9.05 7.76
N GLU A 293 -7.77 -10.23 7.16
CA GLU A 293 -7.94 -11.51 7.88
C GLU A 293 -6.76 -11.80 8.80
N VAL A 294 -5.53 -11.50 8.35
CA VAL A 294 -4.32 -11.60 9.19
C VAL A 294 -4.39 -10.61 10.35
N ALA A 295 -4.81 -9.37 10.12
CA ALA A 295 -4.97 -8.36 11.18
C ALA A 295 -6.01 -8.79 12.21
N GLU A 296 -7.14 -9.35 11.79
CA GLU A 296 -8.17 -9.89 12.67
C GLU A 296 -7.66 -11.07 13.51
N PHE A 297 -6.87 -11.96 12.90
CA PHE A 297 -6.25 -13.06 13.64
C PHE A 297 -5.27 -12.54 14.69
N ILE A 298 -4.41 -11.58 14.33
CA ILE A 298 -3.46 -10.95 15.27
C ILE A 298 -4.21 -10.23 16.39
N SER A 299 -5.32 -9.54 16.08
CA SER A 299 -6.17 -8.88 17.07
C SER A 299 -6.72 -9.87 18.10
N LYS A 300 -7.24 -11.01 17.65
CA LYS A 300 -7.72 -12.09 18.54
C LYS A 300 -6.59 -12.68 19.39
N LEU A 301 -5.39 -12.78 18.83
CA LEU A 301 -4.23 -13.36 19.54
C LEU A 301 -3.64 -12.39 20.57
N LYS A 302 -3.59 -11.09 20.29
CA LYS A 302 -2.88 -10.06 21.07
C LYS A 302 -3.81 -9.09 21.81
N GLY A 303 -5.11 -9.15 21.58
CA GLY A 303 -6.08 -8.20 22.15
C GLY A 303 -5.92 -6.77 21.66
N CYS A 304 -5.34 -6.54 20.49
CA CYS A 304 -5.14 -5.21 19.93
C CYS A 304 -6.34 -4.75 19.09
N LYS A 305 -6.58 -3.45 19.01
CA LYS A 305 -7.60 -2.87 18.13
C LYS A 305 -7.14 -2.86 16.67
N VAL A 306 -8.07 -3.11 15.74
CA VAL A 306 -7.87 -3.01 14.29
C VAL A 306 -8.81 -1.98 13.73
N ILE A 307 -8.27 -0.98 13.05
CA ILE A 307 -9.05 0.07 12.39
C ILE A 307 -8.91 -0.10 10.89
N LEU A 308 -10.03 -0.34 10.23
CA LEU A 308 -10.13 -0.33 8.77
C LEU A 308 -10.61 1.05 8.33
N GLY A 309 -9.75 1.82 7.69
CA GLY A 309 -10.07 3.17 7.26
C GLY A 309 -10.35 3.27 5.76
N SER A 310 -11.45 3.89 5.39
CA SER A 310 -11.79 4.13 3.98
C SER A 310 -12.78 5.29 3.82
N ALA A 311 -12.76 5.93 2.65
CA ALA A 311 -13.85 6.81 2.23
C ALA A 311 -14.98 6.01 1.55
N THR A 312 -14.63 4.91 0.95
CA THR A 312 -15.50 4.03 0.17
C THR A 312 -15.18 2.58 0.56
N PRO A 313 -15.64 2.11 1.72
CA PRO A 313 -15.36 0.77 2.21
C PRO A 313 -15.69 -0.32 1.20
N THR A 314 -15.13 -1.52 1.35
CA THR A 314 -15.61 -2.68 0.60
C THR A 314 -17.01 -3.06 1.06
N ILE A 315 -17.80 -3.61 0.14
CA ILE A 315 -19.16 -4.08 0.44
C ILE A 315 -19.14 -5.06 1.64
N GLU A 316 -18.15 -5.93 1.67
CA GLU A 316 -17.97 -6.92 2.74
C GLU A 316 -17.66 -6.25 4.11
N SER A 317 -16.76 -5.25 4.14
CA SER A 317 -16.42 -4.56 5.38
C SER A 317 -17.58 -3.71 5.90
N TYR A 318 -18.29 -3.03 4.99
CA TYR A 318 -19.45 -2.22 5.38
C TYR A 318 -20.62 -3.08 5.87
N TYR A 319 -20.88 -4.22 5.19
CA TYR A 319 -21.86 -5.20 5.65
C TYR A 319 -21.60 -5.66 7.08
N ARG A 320 -20.35 -6.07 7.38
CA ARG A 320 -19.96 -6.49 8.72
C ARG A 320 -20.11 -5.39 9.76
N ALA A 321 -19.90 -4.13 9.37
CA ALA A 321 -20.07 -3.01 10.27
C ALA A 321 -21.54 -2.72 10.58
N ILE A 322 -22.43 -2.71 9.57
CA ILE A 322 -23.87 -2.49 9.80
C ILE A 322 -24.58 -3.68 10.43
N SER A 323 -24.03 -4.91 10.28
CA SER A 323 -24.55 -6.11 10.95
C SER A 323 -24.09 -6.23 12.42
N GLY A 324 -23.24 -5.32 12.91
CA GLY A 324 -22.77 -5.31 14.29
C GLY A 324 -21.57 -6.21 14.58
N GLU A 325 -20.94 -6.81 13.55
CA GLU A 325 -19.70 -7.57 13.73
C GLU A 325 -18.46 -6.66 13.92
N MET A 326 -18.58 -5.40 13.52
CA MET A 326 -17.54 -4.39 13.65
C MET A 326 -18.19 -3.08 14.09
N LYS A 327 -17.48 -2.28 14.89
CA LYS A 327 -17.92 -0.92 15.21
C LYS A 327 -17.82 -0.02 13.99
N LEU A 328 -18.92 0.61 13.60
CA LEU A 328 -18.92 1.67 12.58
C LEU A 328 -18.67 3.03 13.25
N VAL A 329 -17.67 3.76 12.74
CA VAL A 329 -17.38 5.15 13.12
C VAL A 329 -17.30 5.98 11.84
N GLU A 330 -17.97 7.12 11.79
CA GLU A 330 -18.09 7.90 10.59
C GLU A 330 -17.52 9.32 10.74
N LEU A 331 -16.92 9.82 9.66
CA LEU A 331 -16.46 11.21 9.48
C LEU A 331 -17.10 11.74 8.19
N ASN A 332 -18.26 12.37 8.33
CA ASN A 332 -19.14 12.73 7.21
C ASN A 332 -18.77 14.05 6.54
N HIS A 333 -17.95 14.88 7.19
CA HIS A 333 -17.60 16.21 6.70
C HIS A 333 -16.11 16.33 6.37
N ARG A 334 -15.81 17.09 5.32
CA ARG A 334 -14.43 17.52 5.02
C ARG A 334 -13.97 18.56 6.06
N ILE A 335 -12.65 18.59 6.31
CA ILE A 335 -12.05 19.69 7.07
C ILE A 335 -12.46 21.00 6.38
N ASP A 336 -12.84 22.02 7.15
CA ASP A 336 -13.35 23.32 6.69
C ASP A 336 -14.74 23.28 6.00
N ASN A 337 -15.49 22.17 6.13
CA ASN A 337 -16.85 22.00 5.55
C ASN A 337 -16.95 22.30 4.04
N ARG A 338 -15.86 22.13 3.29
CA ARG A 338 -15.86 22.37 1.83
C ARG A 338 -16.68 21.32 1.11
N PRO A 339 -17.50 21.71 0.13
CA PRO A 339 -18.28 20.75 -0.66
C PRO A 339 -17.34 19.85 -1.49
N MET A 340 -17.86 18.68 -1.87
CA MET A 340 -17.21 17.85 -2.87
C MET A 340 -17.27 18.54 -4.24
N PRO A 341 -16.27 18.37 -5.12
CA PRO A 341 -16.26 18.98 -6.45
C PRO A 341 -17.45 18.52 -7.29
N GLU A 342 -18.02 19.42 -8.09
CA GLU A 342 -19.11 19.06 -9.01
C GLU A 342 -18.66 18.01 -10.01
N MET A 343 -19.36 16.88 -10.10
CA MET A 343 -19.06 15.79 -11.05
C MET A 343 -20.07 15.78 -12.20
N LYS A 344 -19.54 15.81 -13.43
CA LYS A 344 -20.32 15.81 -14.66
C LYS A 344 -20.03 14.56 -15.48
N LEU A 345 -21.05 13.78 -15.79
CA LEU A 345 -20.94 12.64 -16.71
C LEU A 345 -21.12 13.13 -18.15
N VAL A 346 -20.25 12.70 -19.04
CA VAL A 346 -20.33 12.99 -20.47
C VAL A 346 -20.51 11.70 -21.26
N ASP A 347 -21.59 11.63 -22.05
CA ASP A 347 -21.89 10.52 -22.93
C ASP A 347 -21.03 10.57 -24.21
N MET A 348 -20.04 9.70 -24.30
CA MET A 348 -19.15 9.63 -25.46
C MET A 348 -19.84 9.06 -26.71
N ARG A 349 -21.02 8.42 -26.56
CA ARG A 349 -21.85 7.98 -27.70
C ARG A 349 -22.45 9.19 -28.43
N GLU A 350 -22.91 10.18 -27.68
CA GLU A 350 -23.43 11.44 -28.23
C GLU A 350 -22.33 12.27 -28.88
N GLU A 351 -21.15 12.33 -28.27
CA GLU A 351 -19.97 12.96 -28.84
C GLU A 351 -19.62 12.34 -30.20
N LEU A 352 -19.63 11.00 -30.29
CA LEU A 352 -19.37 10.29 -31.56
C LEU A 352 -20.46 10.56 -32.62
N ARG A 353 -21.75 10.54 -32.22
CA ARG A 353 -22.87 10.83 -33.12
C ARG A 353 -22.82 12.25 -33.67
N SER A 354 -22.39 13.20 -32.86
CA SER A 354 -22.20 14.61 -33.28
C SER A 354 -20.87 14.87 -33.99
N GLY A 355 -20.13 13.80 -34.39
CA GLY A 355 -18.93 13.86 -35.21
C GLY A 355 -17.61 14.02 -34.44
N ASN A 356 -17.64 14.09 -33.11
CA ASN A 356 -16.41 14.14 -32.32
C ASN A 356 -15.76 12.74 -32.23
N LYS A 357 -14.62 12.56 -32.91
CA LYS A 357 -13.83 11.33 -32.90
C LYS A 357 -12.63 11.39 -31.95
N SER A 358 -12.42 12.52 -31.27
CA SER A 358 -11.35 12.72 -30.29
C SER A 358 -11.53 11.80 -29.09
N ILE A 359 -10.45 11.58 -28.33
CA ILE A 359 -10.51 10.94 -27.01
C ILE A 359 -11.07 11.90 -25.95
N PHE A 360 -11.08 13.21 -26.25
CA PHE A 360 -11.64 14.23 -25.38
C PHE A 360 -13.03 14.64 -25.85
N SER A 361 -13.97 14.69 -24.92
CA SER A 361 -15.26 15.35 -25.16
C SER A 361 -15.07 16.84 -25.35
N ARG A 362 -15.98 17.49 -26.08
CA ARG A 362 -15.97 18.95 -26.25
C ARG A 362 -15.99 19.68 -24.92
N ARG A 363 -16.76 19.16 -23.96
CA ARG A 363 -16.84 19.72 -22.61
C ARG A 363 -15.50 19.66 -21.88
N LEU A 364 -14.86 18.47 -21.82
CA LEU A 364 -13.58 18.33 -21.16
C LEU A 364 -12.53 19.23 -21.81
N TYR A 365 -12.50 19.28 -23.13
CA TYR A 365 -11.58 20.13 -23.87
C TYR A 365 -11.77 21.62 -23.54
N ALA A 366 -13.01 22.11 -23.54
CA ALA A 366 -13.32 23.50 -23.19
C ALA A 366 -12.93 23.83 -21.73
N SER A 367 -13.22 22.93 -20.79
CA SER A 367 -12.81 23.11 -19.39
C SER A 367 -11.29 23.11 -19.25
N MET A 368 -10.56 22.24 -19.97
CA MET A 368 -9.09 22.26 -19.97
C MET A 368 -8.52 23.61 -20.44
N GLN A 369 -9.04 24.14 -21.55
CA GLN A 369 -8.62 25.46 -22.05
C GLN A 369 -8.86 26.56 -21.03
N GLN A 370 -10.06 26.62 -20.47
CA GLN A 370 -10.42 27.62 -19.47
C GLN A 370 -9.52 27.58 -18.22
N LYS A 371 -9.17 26.36 -17.76
CA LYS A 371 -8.32 26.21 -16.58
C LYS A 371 -6.87 26.62 -16.87
N LEU A 372 -6.34 26.28 -18.04
CA LEU A 372 -5.00 26.69 -18.48
C LEU A 372 -4.88 28.22 -18.62
N GLU A 373 -5.91 28.88 -19.17
CA GLU A 373 -5.95 30.34 -19.28
C GLU A 373 -5.90 31.03 -17.91
N LYS A 374 -6.46 30.36 -16.87
CA LYS A 374 -6.41 30.84 -15.48
C LYS A 374 -5.15 30.45 -14.70
N GLY A 375 -4.22 29.75 -15.33
CA GLY A 375 -3.02 29.22 -14.67
C GLY A 375 -3.31 28.14 -13.62
N GLU A 376 -4.41 27.40 -13.80
CA GLU A 376 -4.84 26.34 -12.90
C GLU A 376 -4.36 24.97 -13.40
N GLN A 377 -4.14 24.03 -12.48
CA GLN A 377 -3.63 22.71 -12.82
C GLN A 377 -4.74 21.69 -13.08
N ILE A 378 -4.42 20.73 -13.94
CA ILE A 378 -5.36 19.71 -14.44
C ILE A 378 -4.79 18.32 -14.18
N ILE A 379 -5.63 17.38 -13.73
CA ILE A 379 -5.31 15.95 -13.70
C ILE A 379 -6.15 15.24 -14.77
N LEU A 380 -5.48 14.51 -15.66
CA LEU A 380 -6.13 13.57 -16.58
C LEU A 380 -5.88 12.14 -16.11
N PHE A 381 -6.93 11.50 -15.67
CA PHE A 381 -6.89 10.16 -15.12
C PHE A 381 -7.32 9.11 -16.14
N LEU A 382 -6.50 8.06 -16.27
CA LEU A 382 -6.79 6.89 -17.10
C LEU A 382 -6.64 5.62 -16.25
N ASN A 383 -7.71 4.86 -16.06
CA ASN A 383 -7.60 3.60 -15.34
C ASN A 383 -7.01 2.50 -16.25
N ARG A 384 -5.67 2.33 -16.20
CA ARG A 384 -4.95 1.30 -16.93
C ARG A 384 -4.41 0.26 -15.95
N ARG A 385 -5.21 -0.74 -15.60
CA ARG A 385 -4.69 -1.98 -14.99
C ARG A 385 -5.10 -3.18 -15.83
N GLY A 386 -4.09 -3.97 -16.24
CA GLY A 386 -4.23 -5.29 -16.87
C GLY A 386 -4.45 -5.29 -18.38
N PHE A 387 -4.01 -6.36 -18.99
CA PHE A 387 -4.20 -6.69 -20.41
C PHE A 387 -5.62 -7.20 -20.74
N SER A 388 -6.60 -7.07 -19.84
CA SER A 388 -7.97 -7.50 -20.15
C SER A 388 -8.59 -6.52 -21.13
N THR A 389 -8.49 -6.89 -22.39
CA THR A 389 -9.14 -6.22 -23.50
C THR A 389 -10.58 -6.66 -23.56
N PHE A 390 -11.48 -5.94 -22.93
CA PHE A 390 -12.90 -6.14 -23.23
C PHE A 390 -13.23 -5.47 -24.55
N VAL A 391 -14.28 -5.96 -25.17
CA VAL A 391 -14.79 -5.45 -26.44
C VAL A 391 -16.09 -4.71 -26.19
N SER A 392 -16.21 -3.49 -26.69
CA SER A 392 -17.45 -2.72 -26.62
C SER A 392 -17.80 -2.04 -27.93
N CYS A 393 -19.08 -1.74 -28.09
CA CYS A 393 -19.55 -0.92 -29.21
C CYS A 393 -19.53 0.55 -28.83
N ARG A 394 -18.71 1.34 -29.50
CA ARG A 394 -18.62 2.79 -29.25
C ARG A 394 -19.89 3.57 -29.64
N SER A 395 -20.75 2.98 -30.50
CA SER A 395 -21.99 3.65 -30.96
C SER A 395 -23.14 3.55 -29.95
N CYS A 396 -23.23 2.44 -29.21
CA CYS A 396 -24.33 2.21 -28.28
C CYS A 396 -23.91 1.78 -26.86
N GLY A 397 -22.62 1.66 -26.58
CA GLY A 397 -22.09 1.26 -25.27
C GLY A 397 -22.22 -0.24 -24.97
N TYR A 398 -22.76 -1.07 -25.90
CA TYR A 398 -22.92 -2.49 -25.65
C TYR A 398 -21.59 -3.18 -25.34
N VAL A 399 -21.55 -3.93 -24.25
CA VAL A 399 -20.42 -4.76 -23.82
C VAL A 399 -20.79 -6.23 -23.99
N PHE A 400 -19.82 -7.07 -24.28
CA PHE A 400 -20.03 -8.51 -24.46
C PHE A 400 -19.86 -9.21 -23.11
N ASP A 401 -20.98 -9.38 -22.40
CA ASP A 401 -21.01 -10.03 -21.10
C ASP A 401 -21.27 -11.54 -21.19
N CYS A 402 -20.86 -12.26 -20.17
CA CYS A 402 -21.14 -13.67 -20.04
C CYS A 402 -22.56 -13.88 -19.51
N GLU A 403 -23.39 -14.59 -20.26
CA GLU A 403 -24.78 -14.87 -19.90
C GLU A 403 -24.93 -15.68 -18.59
N ASN A 404 -23.87 -16.41 -18.18
CA ASN A 404 -23.91 -17.25 -16.98
C ASN A 404 -23.41 -16.52 -15.73
N CYS A 405 -22.50 -15.52 -15.91
CA CYS A 405 -21.76 -14.93 -14.80
C CYS A 405 -21.96 -13.42 -14.67
N ASP A 406 -22.67 -12.80 -15.62
CA ASP A 406 -22.94 -11.36 -15.68
C ASP A 406 -21.66 -10.49 -15.52
N ILE A 407 -20.55 -10.98 -16.06
CA ILE A 407 -19.27 -10.26 -16.13
C ILE A 407 -18.83 -10.13 -17.58
N SER A 408 -18.06 -9.10 -17.90
CA SER A 408 -17.57 -8.90 -19.27
C SER A 408 -16.60 -10.00 -19.69
N MET A 409 -16.70 -10.41 -20.96
CA MET A 409 -15.83 -11.40 -21.55
C MET A 409 -14.51 -10.77 -22.01
N THR A 410 -13.41 -11.47 -21.78
CA THR A 410 -12.07 -11.05 -22.21
C THR A 410 -11.78 -11.49 -23.64
N TYR A 411 -11.28 -10.57 -24.47
CA TYR A 411 -10.84 -10.89 -25.82
C TYR A 411 -9.45 -11.52 -25.82
N HIS A 412 -9.32 -12.61 -26.55
CA HIS A 412 -8.07 -13.28 -26.84
C HIS A 412 -7.62 -13.06 -28.29
N LYS A 413 -6.30 -13.02 -28.54
CA LYS A 413 -5.70 -12.76 -29.85
C LYS A 413 -6.15 -13.72 -30.97
N ASN A 414 -6.73 -14.86 -30.61
CA ASN A 414 -7.29 -15.84 -31.52
C ASN A 414 -8.68 -15.48 -32.06
N GLY A 415 -9.23 -14.31 -31.71
CA GLY A 415 -10.53 -13.83 -32.17
C GLY A 415 -11.71 -14.30 -31.32
N PHE A 416 -11.46 -14.89 -30.15
CA PHE A 416 -12.50 -15.34 -29.23
C PHE A 416 -12.62 -14.45 -27.99
N LEU A 417 -13.85 -14.33 -27.51
CA LEU A 417 -14.22 -13.79 -26.22
C LEU A 417 -14.34 -14.94 -25.22
N VAL A 418 -13.69 -14.86 -24.08
CA VAL A 418 -13.66 -15.92 -23.05
C VAL A 418 -14.09 -15.35 -21.70
N CYS A 419 -15.01 -16.01 -21.05
CA CYS A 419 -15.34 -15.77 -19.66
C CYS A 419 -14.34 -16.52 -18.75
N HIS A 420 -13.56 -15.81 -17.96
CA HIS A 420 -12.59 -16.43 -17.06
C HIS A 420 -13.20 -17.05 -15.79
N TYR A 421 -14.53 -16.92 -15.58
CA TYR A 421 -15.21 -17.56 -14.44
C TYR A 421 -15.75 -18.93 -14.81
N CYS A 422 -16.48 -19.05 -15.92
CA CYS A 422 -17.11 -20.32 -16.32
C CYS A 422 -16.50 -20.95 -17.57
N GLY A 423 -15.50 -20.34 -18.20
CA GLY A 423 -14.85 -20.84 -19.41
C GLY A 423 -15.67 -20.69 -20.71
N LYS A 424 -16.89 -20.08 -20.66
CA LYS A 424 -17.70 -19.89 -21.86
C LYS A 424 -16.95 -19.09 -22.90
N THR A 425 -16.95 -19.55 -24.16
CA THR A 425 -16.29 -18.91 -25.29
C THR A 425 -17.30 -18.47 -26.34
N LYS A 426 -17.09 -17.29 -26.94
CA LYS A 426 -17.84 -16.79 -28.10
C LYS A 426 -16.87 -16.24 -29.14
N LYS A 427 -17.14 -16.43 -30.43
CA LYS A 427 -16.39 -15.71 -31.47
C LYS A 427 -16.76 -14.24 -31.46
N GLN A 428 -15.77 -13.34 -31.56
CA GLN A 428 -16.05 -11.91 -31.63
C GLN A 428 -16.84 -11.61 -32.91
N PRO A 429 -18.02 -10.96 -32.81
CA PRO A 429 -18.75 -10.54 -33.99
C PRO A 429 -18.15 -9.27 -34.62
N ASN A 430 -18.23 -9.15 -35.93
CA ASN A 430 -17.78 -7.98 -36.69
C ASN A 430 -18.72 -6.78 -36.54
N LEU A 431 -19.98 -7.04 -36.21
CA LEU A 431 -21.03 -6.04 -36.02
C LEU A 431 -21.60 -6.15 -34.60
N CYS A 432 -22.00 -5.01 -34.07
CA CYS A 432 -22.65 -4.99 -32.76
C CYS A 432 -24.02 -5.69 -32.81
N PRO A 433 -24.29 -6.70 -31.95
CA PRO A 433 -25.57 -7.39 -31.96
C PRO A 433 -26.75 -6.50 -31.53
N LYS A 434 -26.49 -5.42 -30.80
CA LYS A 434 -27.53 -4.50 -30.31
C LYS A 434 -27.92 -3.44 -31.35
N CYS A 435 -26.96 -2.87 -32.09
CA CYS A 435 -27.23 -1.72 -32.96
C CYS A 435 -26.70 -1.86 -34.40
N GLY A 436 -26.13 -3.02 -34.78
CA GLY A 436 -25.60 -3.26 -36.12
C GLY A 436 -24.33 -2.47 -36.49
N SER A 437 -23.80 -1.64 -35.57
CA SER A 437 -22.65 -0.80 -35.86
C SER A 437 -21.36 -1.60 -36.03
N LYS A 438 -20.49 -1.17 -36.95
CA LYS A 438 -19.12 -1.69 -37.15
C LYS A 438 -18.09 -1.13 -36.15
N TYR A 439 -18.48 -0.20 -35.27
CA TYR A 439 -17.57 0.41 -34.30
C TYR A 439 -17.41 -0.46 -33.04
N VAL A 440 -17.27 -1.76 -33.24
CA VAL A 440 -16.89 -2.74 -32.20
C VAL A 440 -15.38 -2.77 -32.10
N LYS A 441 -14.83 -2.22 -31.04
CA LYS A 441 -13.37 -2.08 -30.86
C LYS A 441 -12.93 -2.40 -29.46
N PHE A 442 -11.64 -2.75 -29.34
CA PHE A 442 -10.96 -2.85 -28.06
C PHE A 442 -10.86 -1.47 -27.41
N PHE A 443 -11.08 -1.41 -26.12
CA PHE A 443 -10.84 -0.25 -25.32
C PHE A 443 -9.39 -0.23 -24.83
N GLY A 444 -8.63 0.87 -25.10
CA GLY A 444 -7.29 1.05 -24.57
C GLY A 444 -6.52 2.17 -25.28
N ALA A 445 -6.63 3.40 -24.74
CA ALA A 445 -5.60 4.40 -24.97
C ALA A 445 -4.57 4.29 -23.85
N GLY A 446 -3.26 4.24 -24.14
CA GLY A 446 -2.21 4.38 -23.14
C GLY A 446 -2.03 5.85 -22.75
N THR A 447 -1.37 6.10 -21.62
CA THR A 447 -1.00 7.45 -21.17
C THR A 447 -0.17 8.21 -22.21
N GLU A 448 0.65 7.51 -23.00
CA GLU A 448 1.39 8.06 -24.14
C GLU A 448 0.48 8.67 -25.19
N ARG A 449 -0.53 7.92 -25.61
CA ARG A 449 -1.49 8.42 -26.59
C ARG A 449 -2.30 9.61 -26.05
N VAL A 450 -2.62 9.62 -24.77
CA VAL A 450 -3.28 10.77 -24.13
C VAL A 450 -2.36 11.99 -24.18
N GLU A 451 -1.08 11.82 -23.88
CA GLU A 451 -0.08 12.89 -23.97
C GLU A 451 0.04 13.44 -25.40
N GLU A 452 0.13 12.56 -26.41
CA GLU A 452 0.18 12.96 -27.81
C GLU A 452 -1.05 13.79 -28.24
N GLU A 453 -2.24 13.35 -27.83
CA GLU A 453 -3.47 14.07 -28.14
C GLU A 453 -3.54 15.42 -27.39
N VAL A 454 -3.09 15.50 -26.12
CA VAL A 454 -3.00 16.77 -25.40
C VAL A 454 -2.05 17.72 -26.10
N ARG A 455 -0.84 17.28 -26.49
CA ARG A 455 0.15 18.09 -27.23
C ARG A 455 -0.38 18.61 -28.57
N LYS A 456 -1.21 17.82 -29.25
CA LYS A 456 -1.83 18.20 -30.51
C LYS A 456 -2.82 19.35 -30.36
N TYR A 457 -3.63 19.32 -29.29
CA TYR A 457 -4.71 20.29 -29.12
C TYR A 457 -4.32 21.47 -28.21
N LEU A 458 -3.39 21.27 -27.27
CA LEU A 458 -2.97 22.25 -26.26
C LEU A 458 -1.44 22.42 -26.33
N LYS A 459 -0.97 23.02 -27.40
CA LYS A 459 0.48 23.08 -27.79
C LYS A 459 1.38 23.72 -26.74
N ASN A 460 0.86 24.65 -25.93
CA ASN A 460 1.64 25.41 -24.96
C ASN A 460 1.60 24.79 -23.55
N ALA A 461 0.78 23.76 -23.33
CA ALA A 461 0.65 23.14 -22.01
C ALA A 461 1.87 22.30 -21.66
N LYS A 462 2.41 22.49 -20.47
CA LYS A 462 3.47 21.66 -19.91
C LYS A 462 2.85 20.41 -19.28
N ILE A 463 3.31 19.25 -19.72
CA ILE A 463 2.71 17.95 -19.37
C ILE A 463 3.71 17.10 -18.61
N LEU A 464 3.28 16.50 -17.50
CA LEU A 464 3.96 15.42 -16.81
C LEU A 464 3.14 14.14 -16.87
N ARG A 465 3.84 13.00 -16.97
CA ARG A 465 3.23 11.67 -16.86
C ARG A 465 3.66 10.98 -15.57
N MET A 466 2.69 10.35 -14.90
CA MET A 466 2.90 9.52 -13.72
C MET A 466 2.24 8.16 -13.93
N ASP A 467 2.98 7.23 -14.48
CA ASP A 467 2.57 5.85 -14.72
C ASP A 467 3.71 4.87 -14.36
N VAL A 468 3.46 3.57 -14.51
CA VAL A 468 4.44 2.53 -14.16
C VAL A 468 5.74 2.69 -14.97
N ASP A 469 5.64 3.13 -16.23
CA ASP A 469 6.81 3.24 -17.11
C ASP A 469 7.69 4.43 -16.72
N THR A 470 7.09 5.56 -16.34
CA THR A 470 7.81 6.77 -15.90
C THR A 470 8.32 6.71 -14.46
N THR A 471 7.82 5.78 -13.65
CA THR A 471 8.14 5.69 -12.21
C THR A 471 8.99 4.47 -11.83
N ARG A 472 9.62 3.78 -12.79
CA ARG A 472 10.48 2.61 -12.52
C ARG A 472 11.78 2.94 -11.79
N ALA A 473 12.40 4.09 -12.07
CA ALA A 473 13.63 4.48 -11.41
C ALA A 473 13.38 4.91 -9.95
N LYS A 474 14.37 4.66 -9.09
CA LYS A 474 14.31 5.12 -7.69
C LYS A 474 14.09 6.64 -7.67
N ASP A 475 13.18 7.10 -6.81
CA ASP A 475 12.84 8.50 -6.58
C ASP A 475 12.16 9.25 -7.75
N SER A 476 11.88 8.58 -8.89
CA SER A 476 11.20 9.23 -10.03
C SER A 476 9.77 9.68 -9.69
N HIS A 477 9.05 8.92 -8.86
CA HIS A 477 7.72 9.30 -8.37
C HIS A 477 7.77 10.60 -7.55
N GLU A 478 8.75 10.72 -6.66
CA GLU A 478 8.95 11.92 -5.82
C GLU A 478 9.30 13.15 -6.68
N LYS A 479 10.17 12.98 -7.68
CA LYS A 479 10.54 14.06 -8.60
C LYS A 479 9.33 14.58 -9.38
N ILE A 480 8.52 13.70 -9.97
CA ILE A 480 7.31 14.08 -10.70
C ILE A 480 6.30 14.79 -9.77
N TYR A 481 6.12 14.26 -8.56
CA TYR A 481 5.25 14.87 -7.56
C TYR A 481 5.69 16.29 -7.21
N ASN A 482 6.97 16.47 -6.87
CA ASN A 482 7.51 17.77 -6.47
C ASN A 482 7.47 18.78 -7.61
N ALA A 483 7.79 18.38 -8.84
CA ALA A 483 7.72 19.23 -10.03
C ALA A 483 6.29 19.72 -10.30
N PHE A 484 5.30 18.81 -10.22
CA PHE A 484 3.90 19.18 -10.41
C PHE A 484 3.39 20.08 -9.27
N LYS A 485 3.73 19.77 -8.03
CA LYS A 485 3.37 20.58 -6.86
C LYS A 485 3.98 21.98 -6.91
N ALA A 486 5.20 22.11 -7.44
CA ALA A 486 5.89 23.40 -7.65
C ALA A 486 5.30 24.23 -8.81
N GLY A 487 4.34 23.70 -9.58
CA GLY A 487 3.76 24.40 -10.73
C GLY A 487 4.63 24.35 -11.99
N GLU A 488 5.60 23.44 -12.08
CA GLU A 488 6.46 23.29 -13.25
C GLU A 488 5.71 22.69 -14.46
N ALA A 489 4.52 22.11 -14.21
CA ALA A 489 3.63 21.59 -15.24
C ALA A 489 2.17 21.93 -14.96
N ASP A 490 1.40 22.06 -16.05
CA ASP A 490 0.00 22.45 -16.05
C ASP A 490 -0.93 21.22 -16.00
N ILE A 491 -0.51 20.13 -16.65
CA ILE A 491 -1.30 18.90 -16.80
C ILE A 491 -0.50 17.70 -16.29
N LEU A 492 -1.11 16.96 -15.36
CA LEU A 492 -0.62 15.66 -14.91
C LEU A 492 -1.47 14.55 -15.52
N ILE A 493 -0.88 13.73 -16.38
CA ILE A 493 -1.52 12.54 -16.93
C ILE A 493 -1.08 11.33 -16.09
N GLY A 494 -2.04 10.58 -15.55
CA GLY A 494 -1.65 9.44 -14.75
C GLY A 494 -2.69 8.35 -14.62
N THR A 495 -2.22 7.26 -14.00
CA THR A 495 -3.05 6.09 -13.67
C THR A 495 -3.35 6.09 -12.16
N GLN A 496 -3.61 4.94 -11.58
CA GLN A 496 -3.94 4.84 -10.15
C GLN A 496 -2.89 5.46 -9.19
N MET A 497 -1.68 5.77 -9.67
CA MET A 497 -0.68 6.47 -8.86
C MET A 497 -1.09 7.91 -8.53
N VAL A 498 -1.88 8.55 -9.40
CA VAL A 498 -2.35 9.93 -9.18
C VAL A 498 -3.57 9.98 -8.25
N SER A 499 -4.31 8.87 -8.15
CA SER A 499 -5.51 8.82 -7.29
C SER A 499 -5.20 8.80 -5.79
N LYS A 500 -3.95 8.51 -5.37
CA LYS A 500 -3.62 8.16 -3.98
C LYS A 500 -2.59 9.07 -3.35
N GLY A 501 -2.86 9.48 -2.09
CA GLY A 501 -1.86 10.10 -1.21
C GLY A 501 -1.25 11.43 -1.69
N LEU A 502 -1.67 11.96 -2.83
CA LEU A 502 -1.14 13.19 -3.40
C LEU A 502 -2.06 14.37 -3.07
N ASP A 503 -1.46 15.50 -2.72
CA ASP A 503 -2.17 16.73 -2.44
C ASP A 503 -1.65 17.86 -3.34
N PHE A 504 -2.55 18.39 -4.20
CA PHE A 504 -2.24 19.43 -5.15
C PHE A 504 -3.28 20.57 -5.03
N PRO A 505 -2.98 21.61 -4.27
CA PRO A 505 -3.94 22.70 -4.02
C PRO A 505 -4.42 23.44 -5.28
N ASN A 506 -3.58 23.50 -6.32
CA ASN A 506 -3.88 24.21 -7.57
C ASN A 506 -4.67 23.38 -8.59
N VAL A 507 -4.96 22.10 -8.29
CA VAL A 507 -5.75 21.25 -9.18
C VAL A 507 -7.23 21.59 -9.03
N THR A 508 -7.81 22.16 -10.08
CA THR A 508 -9.22 22.55 -10.14
C THR A 508 -10.03 21.74 -11.15
N LEU A 509 -9.37 20.97 -12.04
CA LEU A 509 -10.03 20.09 -13.00
C LEU A 509 -9.46 18.67 -12.92
N VAL A 510 -10.37 17.72 -12.80
CA VAL A 510 -10.05 16.29 -12.98
C VAL A 510 -10.85 15.74 -14.15
N GLY A 511 -10.15 15.26 -15.18
CA GLY A 511 -10.74 14.56 -16.32
C GLY A 511 -10.54 13.06 -16.21
N ILE A 512 -11.61 12.28 -16.05
CA ILE A 512 -11.58 10.81 -16.09
C ILE A 512 -11.91 10.38 -17.52
N LEU A 513 -10.90 9.88 -18.24
CA LEU A 513 -10.99 9.70 -19.70
C LEU A 513 -11.81 8.49 -20.15
N SER A 514 -11.91 7.47 -19.30
CA SER A 514 -12.68 6.25 -19.61
C SER A 514 -13.06 5.52 -18.34
N ALA A 515 -14.24 5.82 -17.81
CA ALA A 515 -14.80 5.11 -16.66
C ALA A 515 -15.10 3.64 -17.00
N ASP A 516 -15.45 3.37 -18.26
CA ASP A 516 -15.81 2.05 -18.76
C ASP A 516 -14.69 1.00 -18.62
N MET A 517 -13.42 1.44 -18.55
CA MET A 517 -12.29 0.51 -18.36
C MET A 517 -12.32 -0.20 -17.00
N SER A 518 -12.83 0.45 -15.98
CA SER A 518 -13.02 -0.17 -14.65
C SER A 518 -14.31 -0.96 -14.58
N LEU A 519 -15.39 -0.40 -15.12
CA LEU A 519 -16.72 -1.02 -15.11
C LEU A 519 -16.75 -2.37 -15.81
N ASN A 520 -16.00 -2.50 -16.91
CA ASN A 520 -16.02 -3.68 -17.75
C ASN A 520 -14.83 -4.62 -17.48
N LEU A 521 -14.25 -4.58 -16.28
CA LEU A 521 -13.32 -5.60 -15.86
C LEU A 521 -14.06 -6.95 -15.66
N PRO A 522 -13.47 -8.09 -16.01
CA PRO A 522 -14.10 -9.40 -15.81
C PRO A 522 -13.98 -9.83 -14.33
N ASP A 523 -14.58 -9.04 -13.45
CA ASP A 523 -14.57 -9.22 -12.00
C ASP A 523 -15.90 -8.74 -11.42
N TYR A 524 -16.53 -9.52 -10.55
CA TYR A 524 -17.81 -9.17 -9.93
C TYR A 524 -17.76 -7.84 -9.16
N ARG A 525 -16.57 -7.41 -8.74
CA ARG A 525 -16.33 -6.13 -8.06
C ARG A 525 -16.09 -4.96 -9.02
N ALA A 526 -16.32 -5.12 -10.31
CA ALA A 526 -16.01 -4.08 -11.30
C ALA A 526 -16.77 -2.77 -11.02
N ALA A 527 -18.05 -2.85 -10.67
CA ALA A 527 -18.89 -1.70 -10.32
C ALA A 527 -18.41 -1.01 -9.03
N GLU A 528 -18.13 -1.78 -7.99
CA GLU A 528 -17.58 -1.30 -6.72
C GLU A 528 -16.23 -0.59 -6.93
N ARG A 529 -15.30 -1.21 -7.63
CA ARG A 529 -14.00 -0.59 -7.93
C ARG A 529 -14.11 0.69 -8.75
N SER A 530 -15.06 0.73 -9.67
CA SER A 530 -15.31 1.93 -10.47
C SER A 530 -15.81 3.07 -9.61
N PHE A 531 -16.78 2.81 -8.73
CA PHE A 531 -17.26 3.76 -7.75
C PHE A 531 -16.11 4.30 -6.88
N GLN A 532 -15.33 3.40 -6.30
CA GLN A 532 -14.20 3.73 -5.42
C GLN A 532 -13.15 4.60 -6.13
N ILE A 533 -12.70 4.19 -7.32
CA ILE A 533 -11.68 4.92 -8.07
C ILE A 533 -12.18 6.30 -8.49
N ILE A 534 -13.39 6.39 -9.04
CA ILE A 534 -13.96 7.66 -9.52
C ILE A 534 -14.10 8.64 -8.36
N THR A 535 -14.66 8.20 -7.23
CA THR A 535 -14.84 9.04 -6.04
C THR A 535 -13.49 9.47 -5.44
N GLN A 536 -12.50 8.58 -5.42
CA GLN A 536 -11.16 8.86 -4.89
C GLN A 536 -10.40 9.87 -5.76
N VAL A 537 -10.46 9.70 -7.10
CA VAL A 537 -9.82 10.62 -8.05
C VAL A 537 -10.53 11.97 -8.07
N ALA A 538 -11.85 11.98 -8.01
CA ALA A 538 -12.67 13.19 -7.91
C ALA A 538 -12.28 14.03 -6.68
N GLY A 539 -12.03 13.39 -5.55
CA GLY A 539 -11.57 14.05 -4.33
C GLY A 539 -10.21 14.74 -4.43
N ARG A 540 -9.52 14.70 -5.58
CA ARG A 540 -8.28 15.46 -5.85
C ARG A 540 -8.53 16.88 -6.35
N ALA A 541 -9.69 17.15 -6.94
CA ALA A 541 -10.05 18.50 -7.38
C ALA A 541 -10.52 19.35 -6.20
N GLY A 542 -10.23 20.66 -6.23
CA GLY A 542 -10.74 21.62 -5.28
C GLY A 542 -10.28 21.43 -3.84
N ARG A 543 -9.04 21.06 -3.63
CA ARG A 543 -8.43 20.98 -2.28
C ARG A 543 -7.90 22.32 -1.78
N GLY A 544 -7.62 23.24 -2.69
CA GLY A 544 -7.24 24.61 -2.38
C GLY A 544 -8.47 25.50 -2.13
N GLU A 545 -8.30 26.80 -2.34
CA GLU A 545 -9.37 27.81 -2.16
C GLU A 545 -10.36 27.84 -3.32
N LYS A 546 -9.99 27.29 -4.47
CA LYS A 546 -10.78 27.30 -5.69
C LYS A 546 -11.68 26.07 -5.77
N GLU A 547 -12.88 26.25 -6.33
CA GLU A 547 -13.80 25.14 -6.57
C GLU A 547 -13.25 24.17 -7.61
N GLY A 548 -13.46 22.87 -7.35
CA GLY A 548 -13.07 21.78 -8.22
C GLY A 548 -14.20 21.37 -9.17
N GLU A 549 -13.82 20.98 -10.39
CA GLU A 549 -14.72 20.36 -11.37
C GLU A 549 -14.19 18.97 -11.74
N VAL A 550 -15.08 18.00 -11.89
CA VAL A 550 -14.75 16.64 -12.33
C VAL A 550 -15.57 16.30 -13.57
N ILE A 551 -14.90 15.89 -14.63
CA ILE A 551 -15.55 15.46 -15.86
C ILE A 551 -15.22 13.99 -16.10
N VAL A 552 -16.26 13.16 -16.10
CA VAL A 552 -16.16 11.71 -16.32
C VAL A 552 -16.70 11.37 -17.70
N GLN A 553 -15.84 10.88 -18.57
CA GLN A 553 -16.21 10.42 -19.91
C GLN A 553 -16.54 8.92 -19.88
N THR A 554 -17.70 8.56 -20.41
CA THR A 554 -18.18 7.17 -20.42
C THR A 554 -19.08 6.88 -21.62
N TYR A 555 -19.16 5.61 -22.00
CA TYR A 555 -20.11 5.10 -23.01
C TYR A 555 -21.36 4.48 -22.36
N THR A 556 -21.41 4.43 -21.03
CA THR A 556 -22.53 3.88 -20.25
C THR A 556 -22.93 4.82 -19.10
N PRO A 557 -23.29 6.08 -19.39
CA PRO A 557 -23.59 7.07 -18.35
C PRO A 557 -24.75 6.66 -17.44
N GLU A 558 -25.64 5.78 -17.90
CA GLU A 558 -26.78 5.24 -17.16
C GLU A 558 -26.42 4.20 -16.11
N HIS A 559 -25.17 3.71 -16.08
CA HIS A 559 -24.74 2.70 -15.12
C HIS A 559 -24.84 3.21 -13.68
N TYR A 560 -25.50 2.44 -12.80
CA TYR A 560 -25.78 2.85 -11.41
C TYR A 560 -24.53 3.29 -10.65
N SER A 561 -23.41 2.58 -10.80
CA SER A 561 -22.15 2.93 -10.14
C SER A 561 -21.68 4.35 -10.49
N LEU A 562 -21.87 4.80 -11.74
CA LEU A 562 -21.53 6.16 -12.19
C LEU A 562 -22.54 7.19 -11.67
N GLN A 563 -23.83 6.84 -11.64
CA GLN A 563 -24.87 7.72 -11.17
C GLN A 563 -24.75 8.02 -9.68
N TYR A 564 -24.44 7.01 -8.85
CA TYR A 564 -24.16 7.20 -7.43
C TYR A 564 -22.80 7.87 -7.19
N ALA A 565 -21.75 7.53 -7.95
CA ALA A 565 -20.46 8.23 -7.85
C ALA A 565 -20.58 9.72 -8.15
N LYS A 566 -21.41 10.12 -9.13
CA LYS A 566 -21.72 11.52 -9.45
C LYS A 566 -22.27 12.29 -8.24
N LYS A 567 -23.03 11.63 -7.38
CA LYS A 567 -23.62 12.21 -6.17
C LYS A 567 -22.74 12.03 -4.93
N TYR A 568 -21.65 11.25 -5.03
CA TYR A 568 -20.84 10.78 -3.90
C TYR A 568 -21.64 9.96 -2.88
N ASP A 569 -22.70 9.32 -3.33
CA ASP A 569 -23.65 8.58 -2.53
C ASP A 569 -23.20 7.12 -2.40
N TYR A 570 -22.51 6.82 -1.31
CA TYR A 570 -22.01 5.48 -1.03
C TYR A 570 -23.10 4.56 -0.50
N GLU A 571 -24.03 5.06 0.30
CA GLU A 571 -25.09 4.27 0.94
C GLU A 571 -26.03 3.67 -0.11
N ASP A 572 -26.59 4.49 -1.00
CA ASP A 572 -27.46 4.01 -2.08
C ASP A 572 -26.68 3.11 -3.07
N PHE A 573 -25.41 3.41 -3.32
CA PHE A 573 -24.53 2.52 -4.10
C PHE A 573 -24.41 1.16 -3.43
N TYR A 574 -24.13 1.14 -2.11
CA TYR A 574 -24.00 -0.09 -1.34
C TYR A 574 -25.28 -0.93 -1.40
N GLU A 575 -26.45 -0.36 -1.15
CA GLU A 575 -27.71 -1.07 -1.19
C GLU A 575 -27.98 -1.72 -2.55
N LYS A 576 -27.70 -0.99 -3.62
CA LYS A 576 -27.85 -1.50 -4.98
C LYS A 576 -26.89 -2.65 -5.29
N GLU A 577 -25.60 -2.47 -4.98
CA GLU A 577 -24.58 -3.47 -5.19
C GLU A 577 -24.81 -4.72 -4.32
N PHE A 578 -25.19 -4.52 -3.07
CA PHE A 578 -25.50 -5.59 -2.12
C PHE A 578 -26.65 -6.47 -2.61
N THR A 579 -27.72 -5.85 -3.13
CA THR A 579 -28.86 -6.55 -3.72
C THR A 579 -28.43 -7.41 -4.93
N ILE A 580 -27.60 -6.86 -5.82
CA ILE A 580 -27.08 -7.61 -6.99
C ILE A 580 -26.25 -8.79 -6.52
N ARG A 581 -25.36 -8.61 -5.55
CA ARG A 581 -24.52 -9.69 -5.02
C ARG A 581 -25.33 -10.78 -4.35
N ALA A 582 -26.40 -10.42 -3.63
CA ALA A 582 -27.32 -11.38 -3.04
C ALA A 582 -27.99 -12.27 -4.10
N MET A 583 -28.47 -11.66 -5.18
CA MET A 583 -29.12 -12.39 -6.30
C MET A 583 -28.15 -13.35 -7.02
N MET A 584 -26.89 -12.94 -7.13
CA MET A 584 -25.85 -13.70 -7.85
C MET A 584 -25.07 -14.66 -6.95
N GLY A 585 -25.30 -14.67 -5.64
CA GLY A 585 -24.54 -15.46 -4.67
C GLY A 585 -23.06 -15.04 -4.55
N TYR A 586 -22.74 -13.78 -4.85
CA TYR A 586 -21.38 -13.24 -4.68
C TYR A 586 -21.08 -12.85 -3.23
N PRO A 587 -19.81 -12.72 -2.83
CA PRO A 587 -19.47 -12.21 -1.49
C PRO A 587 -20.16 -10.87 -1.18
N PRO A 588 -20.70 -10.68 0.05
CA PRO A 588 -20.54 -11.50 1.26
C PRO A 588 -21.45 -12.73 1.38
N PHE A 589 -22.37 -12.98 0.44
CA PHE A 589 -23.36 -14.07 0.51
C PHE A 589 -22.80 -15.44 0.14
N GLY A 590 -21.73 -15.49 -0.66
CA GLY A 590 -21.04 -16.69 -1.06
C GLY A 590 -19.52 -16.55 -0.94
N ARG A 591 -18.81 -17.64 -1.24
CA ARG A 591 -17.35 -17.65 -1.32
C ARG A 591 -16.92 -18.07 -2.72
N ILE A 592 -15.88 -17.42 -3.26
CA ILE A 592 -15.32 -17.75 -4.58
C ILE A 592 -13.90 -18.29 -4.36
N LEU A 593 -13.68 -19.53 -4.79
CA LEU A 593 -12.36 -20.16 -4.81
C LEU A 593 -11.87 -20.26 -6.25
N LEU A 594 -10.72 -19.66 -6.54
CA LEU A 594 -10.04 -19.78 -7.81
C LEU A 594 -8.90 -20.79 -7.72
N ILE A 595 -9.03 -21.90 -8.41
CA ILE A 595 -7.98 -22.93 -8.53
C ILE A 595 -7.29 -22.77 -9.88
N ASN A 596 -6.00 -22.48 -9.88
CA ASN A 596 -5.19 -22.35 -11.09
C ASN A 596 -4.27 -23.56 -11.24
N GLY A 597 -4.44 -24.31 -12.30
CA GLY A 597 -3.51 -25.36 -12.70
C GLY A 597 -2.54 -24.85 -13.78
N ILE A 598 -1.26 -25.22 -13.67
CA ILE A 598 -0.23 -24.91 -14.67
C ILE A 598 0.41 -26.23 -15.11
N GLY A 599 0.34 -26.55 -16.39
CA GLY A 599 0.91 -27.78 -16.95
C GLY A 599 1.39 -27.58 -18.39
N LYS A 600 2.24 -28.49 -18.87
CA LYS A 600 2.71 -28.49 -20.26
C LYS A 600 1.69 -29.08 -21.22
N ASN A 601 0.81 -29.94 -20.72
CA ASN A 601 -0.23 -30.63 -21.47
C ASN A 601 -1.60 -30.31 -20.87
N GLU A 602 -2.51 -29.76 -21.67
CA GLU A 602 -3.85 -29.35 -21.23
C GLU A 602 -4.72 -30.54 -20.83
N ASP A 603 -4.65 -31.65 -21.56
CA ASP A 603 -5.48 -32.82 -21.28
C ASP A 603 -5.05 -33.57 -20.02
N GLU A 604 -3.74 -33.65 -19.74
CA GLU A 604 -3.23 -34.14 -18.46
C GLU A 604 -3.63 -33.26 -17.31
N LEU A 605 -3.53 -31.93 -17.48
CA LEU A 605 -3.89 -30.98 -16.45
C LEU A 605 -5.39 -31.05 -16.13
N LYS A 606 -6.26 -31.16 -17.15
CA LYS A 606 -7.71 -31.37 -16.96
C LYS A 606 -8.00 -32.61 -16.15
N LYS A 607 -7.32 -33.73 -16.44
CA LYS A 607 -7.49 -34.98 -15.69
C LYS A 607 -7.06 -34.89 -14.23
N GLN A 608 -6.10 -34.04 -13.92
CA GLN A 608 -5.62 -33.83 -12.55
C GLN A 608 -6.49 -32.85 -11.75
N MET A 609 -7.27 -32.00 -12.42
CA MET A 609 -8.13 -30.99 -11.79
C MET A 609 -9.58 -31.45 -11.59
N ILE A 610 -9.96 -32.55 -12.19
CA ILE A 610 -11.26 -33.24 -11.97
C ILE A 610 -11.08 -34.34 -10.93
#